data_e23ba87b46fc653f0403b23669c6d8b8
#
_entry.id   e23ba87b46fc653f0403b23669c6d8b8
#
_cell.length_a   1.000
_cell.length_b   1.000
_cell.length_c   1.000
_cell.angle_alpha   90.00
_cell.angle_beta   90.00
_cell.angle_gamma   90.00
#
_symmetry.space_group_name_H-M   'P 1'
#
loop_
_entity.id
_entity.type
_entity.pdbx_description
1 polymer ?
#
loop_
_entity_poly.entity_id
_entity_poly.type
_entity_poly.pdbx_seq_one_letter_code
_entity_poly.pdbx_strand_id
1 'polypeptide(L)'
;MYRAKHDGRNCFRFFTAEMQIHSSRRLQLENALRRALERDQLSLHYQPQISLQDGRIIGAEALLRWQHPELGMVSPAEFIPIAEDSGLILPIGEWVLRTATQQLKAWMDQDMEPMVMAVNLSAVQFRHAHLPDLVTQILEEAKLPPQYLELELTEGVAMDMTKLHC
;
A
#
# COMPACT_ATOMS: atom_id res chain seq x y z
N MET A 1 -13.48 6.68 -25.87
CA MET A 1 -13.53 7.68 -26.94
C MET A 1 -14.85 8.38 -27.02
N TYR A 2 -15.91 7.67 -26.95
CA TYR A 2 -17.24 8.24 -27.09
C TYR A 2 -17.74 9.07 -25.94
N ARG A 3 -17.19 8.92 -24.78
CA ARG A 3 -17.47 9.83 -23.67
C ARG A 3 -17.22 11.29 -24.06
N ALA A 4 -16.36 11.49 -25.03
CA ALA A 4 -16.08 12.81 -25.58
C ALA A 4 -17.26 13.39 -26.35
N LYS A 5 -18.21 12.56 -26.74
CA LYS A 5 -19.39 13.04 -27.49
C LYS A 5 -20.45 13.68 -26.64
N HIS A 6 -20.46 13.40 -25.35
CA HIS A 6 -21.45 14.02 -24.48
C HIS A 6 -20.93 15.38 -24.01
N ASP A 7 -20.17 15.37 -22.96
CA ASP A 7 -19.56 16.58 -22.45
C ASP A 7 -18.12 16.65 -22.81
N GLY A 8 -17.60 15.49 -23.16
CA GLY A 8 -16.22 15.33 -23.35
C GLY A 8 -15.75 15.45 -24.78
N ARG A 9 -16.56 15.96 -25.69
CA ARG A 9 -16.10 16.17 -27.06
C ARG A 9 -14.82 16.98 -27.10
N ASN A 10 -14.72 17.96 -26.23
CA ASN A 10 -13.53 18.78 -26.09
C ASN A 10 -12.39 18.00 -25.46
N CYS A 11 -12.67 17.15 -24.49
CA CYS A 11 -11.65 16.31 -23.84
C CYS A 11 -10.97 15.37 -24.81
N PHE A 12 -11.73 14.79 -25.72
CA PHE A 12 -11.19 13.92 -26.75
C PHE A 12 -10.24 14.64 -27.70
N ARG A 13 -10.57 15.90 -28.01
CA ARG A 13 -9.76 16.68 -28.93
C ARG A 13 -8.47 17.18 -28.32
N PHE A 14 -8.43 17.27 -26.99
CA PHE A 14 -7.28 17.82 -26.27
C PHE A 14 -6.39 16.75 -25.64
N PHE A 15 -6.17 15.69 -26.40
CA PHE A 15 -5.16 14.71 -26.00
C PHE A 15 -3.79 15.36 -26.19
N THR A 16 -3.27 15.99 -25.16
CA THR A 16 -2.07 16.78 -25.20
C THR A 16 -0.81 15.93 -25.06
N ALA A 17 0.34 16.52 -25.37
CA ALA A 17 1.64 15.90 -25.14
C ALA A 17 1.83 15.56 -23.65
N GLU A 18 1.29 16.38 -22.75
CA GLU A 18 1.35 16.12 -21.30
C GLU A 18 0.58 14.85 -20.93
N MET A 19 -0.58 14.63 -21.53
CA MET A 19 -1.36 13.41 -21.30
C MET A 19 -0.63 12.17 -21.81
N GLN A 20 0.06 12.28 -22.94
CA GLN A 20 0.90 11.20 -23.45
C GLN A 20 2.07 10.88 -22.55
N ILE A 21 2.75 11.88 -22.05
CA ILE A 21 3.86 11.72 -21.10
C ILE A 21 3.35 11.04 -19.82
N HIS A 22 2.20 11.45 -19.34
CA HIS A 22 1.58 10.87 -18.15
C HIS A 22 1.24 9.40 -18.35
N SER A 23 0.65 9.05 -19.49
CA SER A 23 0.30 7.67 -19.83
C SER A 23 1.55 6.80 -20.01
N SER A 24 2.58 7.34 -20.64
CA SER A 24 3.87 6.64 -20.83
C SER A 24 4.55 6.38 -19.50
N ARG A 25 4.53 7.37 -18.61
CA ARG A 25 5.10 7.21 -17.27
C ARG A 25 4.35 6.17 -16.47
N ARG A 26 3.01 6.18 -16.53
CA ARG A 26 2.19 5.21 -15.83
C ARG A 26 2.52 3.78 -16.30
N LEU A 27 2.62 3.58 -17.61
CA LEU A 27 2.98 2.27 -18.16
C LEU A 27 4.37 1.84 -17.75
N GLN A 28 5.31 2.77 -17.76
CA GLN A 28 6.68 2.52 -17.31
C GLN A 28 6.71 2.08 -15.85
N LEU A 29 5.97 2.78 -15.00
CA LEU A 29 5.90 2.46 -13.57
C LEU A 29 5.20 1.12 -13.34
N GLU A 30 4.12 0.83 -14.06
CA GLU A 30 3.44 -0.45 -13.95
C GLU A 30 4.36 -1.61 -14.30
N ASN A 31 5.07 -1.51 -15.42
CA ASN A 31 6.00 -2.54 -15.84
C ASN A 31 7.15 -2.72 -14.84
N ALA A 32 7.67 -1.63 -14.32
CA ALA A 32 8.74 -1.66 -13.31
C ALA A 32 8.24 -2.26 -11.99
N LEU A 33 7.01 -1.92 -11.60
CA LEU A 33 6.42 -2.39 -10.35
C LEU A 33 6.19 -3.90 -10.36
N ARG A 34 5.85 -4.48 -11.51
CA ARG A 34 5.69 -5.93 -11.65
C ARG A 34 6.93 -6.70 -11.21
N ARG A 35 8.09 -6.10 -11.35
CA ARG A 35 9.38 -6.73 -11.05
C ARG A 35 9.99 -6.25 -9.74
N ALA A 36 9.36 -5.25 -9.10
CA ALA A 36 9.94 -4.61 -7.93
C ALA A 36 10.14 -5.59 -6.76
N LEU A 37 9.17 -6.50 -6.53
CA LEU A 37 9.31 -7.51 -5.48
C LEU A 37 10.46 -8.47 -5.74
N GLU A 38 10.58 -8.96 -6.97
CA GLU A 38 11.63 -9.89 -7.37
C GLU A 38 13.02 -9.27 -7.31
N ARG A 39 13.10 -7.96 -7.46
CA ARG A 39 14.37 -7.22 -7.52
C ARG A 39 14.72 -6.50 -6.23
N ASP A 40 14.01 -6.80 -5.14
CA ASP A 40 14.25 -6.21 -3.83
C ASP A 40 14.25 -4.67 -3.84
N GLN A 41 13.35 -4.08 -4.63
CA GLN A 41 13.23 -2.63 -4.73
C GLN A 41 12.25 -2.05 -3.73
N LEU A 42 11.41 -2.89 -3.11
CA LEU A 42 10.46 -2.47 -2.11
C LEU A 42 11.05 -2.64 -0.71
N SER A 43 10.75 -1.67 0.14
CA SER A 43 11.17 -1.70 1.54
C SER A 43 10.10 -1.09 2.40
N LEU A 44 10.16 -1.36 3.70
CA LEU A 44 9.27 -0.74 4.68
C LEU A 44 10.07 0.19 5.58
N HIS A 45 9.55 1.41 5.75
CA HIS A 45 10.01 2.32 6.78
C HIS A 45 9.00 2.29 7.91
N TYR A 46 9.47 2.33 9.14
CA TYR A 46 8.60 2.23 10.31
C TYR A 46 8.60 3.57 11.03
N GLN A 47 7.44 4.19 11.11
CA GLN A 47 7.27 5.46 11.81
C GLN A 47 6.77 5.18 13.23
N PRO A 48 7.54 5.55 14.26
CA PRO A 48 7.11 5.31 15.65
C PRO A 48 5.86 6.10 15.99
N GLN A 49 4.99 5.46 16.75
CA GLN A 49 3.82 6.11 17.35
C GLN A 49 4.08 6.25 18.84
N ILE A 50 3.96 7.45 19.34
CA ILE A 50 4.34 7.79 20.70
C ILE A 50 3.10 8.15 21.50
N SER A 51 3.00 7.63 22.74
CA SER A 51 1.97 8.02 23.68
C SER A 51 2.17 9.46 24.12
N LEU A 52 1.13 10.27 24.03
CA LEU A 52 1.18 11.66 24.49
C LEU A 52 1.23 11.77 26.01
N GLN A 53 0.88 10.71 26.73
CA GLN A 53 0.84 10.72 28.18
C GLN A 53 2.23 10.54 28.83
N ASP A 54 3.04 9.62 28.30
CA ASP A 54 4.31 9.25 28.91
C ASP A 54 5.50 9.26 27.96
N GLY A 55 5.29 9.57 26.68
CA GLY A 55 6.36 9.62 25.68
C GLY A 55 6.90 8.27 25.26
N ARG A 56 6.25 7.17 25.64
CA ARG A 56 6.68 5.83 25.22
C ARG A 56 6.25 5.51 23.81
N ILE A 57 7.05 4.69 23.14
CA ILE A 57 6.68 4.13 21.84
C ILE A 57 5.64 3.04 22.06
N ILE A 58 4.43 3.26 21.54
CA ILE A 58 3.29 2.34 21.69
C ILE A 58 3.00 1.56 20.41
N GLY A 59 3.59 1.97 19.30
CA GLY A 59 3.38 1.32 18.01
C GLY A 59 4.32 1.84 16.95
N ALA A 60 4.17 1.27 15.79
CA ALA A 60 4.87 1.71 14.59
C ALA A 60 3.94 1.56 13.39
N GLU A 61 4.02 2.48 12.44
CA GLU A 61 3.31 2.37 11.19
C GLU A 61 4.29 1.93 10.11
N ALA A 62 3.93 0.86 9.40
CA ALA A 62 4.73 0.38 8.28
C ALA A 62 4.39 1.18 7.04
N LEU A 63 5.39 1.85 6.49
CA LEU A 63 5.24 2.72 5.32
C LEU A 63 6.01 2.13 4.14
N LEU A 64 5.30 1.81 3.08
CA LEU A 64 5.89 1.21 1.88
C LEU A 64 6.73 2.24 1.13
N ARG A 65 7.92 1.81 0.72
CA ARG A 65 8.86 2.62 -0.08
C ARG A 65 9.32 1.84 -1.28
N TRP A 66 9.39 2.50 -2.40
CA TRP A 66 9.90 1.90 -3.63
C TRP A 66 11.07 2.72 -4.15
N GLN A 67 12.22 2.06 -4.28
CA GLN A 67 13.41 2.67 -4.85
C GLN A 67 13.84 1.89 -6.10
N HIS A 68 13.79 2.57 -7.23
CA HIS A 68 14.16 2.01 -8.51
C HIS A 68 15.56 2.50 -8.90
N PRO A 69 16.43 1.64 -9.47
CA PRO A 69 17.80 2.04 -9.81
C PRO A 69 17.88 3.22 -10.76
N GLU A 70 16.95 3.33 -11.71
CA GLU A 70 16.94 4.40 -12.70
C GLU A 70 15.94 5.52 -12.37
N LEU A 71 14.79 5.16 -11.83
CA LEU A 71 13.72 6.12 -11.56
C LEU A 71 13.85 6.77 -10.18
N GLY A 72 14.76 6.27 -9.33
CA GLY A 72 14.95 6.78 -7.99
C GLY A 72 13.82 6.39 -7.05
N MET A 73 13.57 7.22 -6.04
CA MET A 73 12.46 7.00 -5.11
C MET A 73 11.16 7.38 -5.78
N VAL A 74 10.26 6.40 -5.91
CA VAL A 74 8.93 6.64 -6.47
C VAL A 74 7.94 6.84 -5.33
N SER A 75 7.20 7.94 -5.39
CA SER A 75 6.22 8.28 -4.35
C SER A 75 5.09 7.26 -4.27
N PRO A 76 4.68 6.83 -3.06
CA PRO A 76 3.50 5.98 -2.91
C PRO A 76 2.23 6.59 -3.53
N ALA A 77 2.07 7.90 -3.47
CA ALA A 77 0.95 8.59 -4.11
C ALA A 77 0.90 8.36 -5.61
N GLU A 78 2.05 8.09 -6.23
CA GLU A 78 2.13 7.80 -7.66
C GLU A 78 1.97 6.31 -7.96
N PHE A 79 2.63 5.41 -7.22
CA PHE A 79 2.63 4.00 -7.58
C PHE A 79 1.49 3.19 -6.94
N ILE A 80 0.95 3.58 -5.80
CA ILE A 80 -0.13 2.84 -5.15
C ILE A 80 -1.38 2.77 -6.03
N PRO A 81 -1.85 3.88 -6.64
CA PRO A 81 -2.98 3.80 -7.57
C PRO A 81 -2.73 2.86 -8.75
N ILE A 82 -1.51 2.83 -9.26
CA ILE A 82 -1.11 1.92 -10.34
C ILE A 82 -1.19 0.47 -9.86
N ALA A 83 -0.70 0.20 -8.65
CA ALA A 83 -0.76 -1.12 -8.06
C ALA A 83 -2.20 -1.59 -7.85
N GLU A 84 -3.07 -0.68 -7.43
CA GLU A 84 -4.49 -0.98 -7.25
C GLU A 84 -5.17 -1.33 -8.58
N ASP A 85 -4.97 -0.50 -9.59
CA ASP A 85 -5.61 -0.69 -10.91
C ASP A 85 -5.10 -1.94 -11.62
N SER A 86 -3.85 -2.30 -11.44
CA SER A 86 -3.21 -3.45 -12.10
C SER A 86 -3.39 -4.76 -11.32
N GLY A 87 -3.90 -4.71 -10.08
CA GLY A 87 -3.98 -5.86 -9.20
C GLY A 87 -2.69 -6.20 -8.48
N LEU A 88 -1.61 -5.50 -8.77
CA LEU A 88 -0.31 -5.74 -8.12
C LEU A 88 -0.33 -5.43 -6.62
N ILE A 89 -1.31 -4.64 -6.17
CA ILE A 89 -1.45 -4.32 -4.76
C ILE A 89 -1.69 -5.59 -3.91
N LEU A 90 -2.25 -6.64 -4.47
CA LEU A 90 -2.51 -7.88 -3.74
C LEU A 90 -1.21 -8.59 -3.35
N PRO A 91 -0.31 -8.96 -4.28
CA PRO A 91 0.97 -9.55 -3.89
C PRO A 91 1.86 -8.59 -3.12
N ILE A 92 1.85 -7.31 -3.45
CA ILE A 92 2.61 -6.31 -2.70
C ILE A 92 2.09 -6.23 -1.27
N GLY A 93 0.78 -6.18 -1.09
CA GLY A 93 0.16 -6.13 0.23
C GLY A 93 0.46 -7.36 1.08
N GLU A 94 0.46 -8.53 0.48
CA GLU A 94 0.86 -9.76 1.17
C GLU A 94 2.31 -9.66 1.65
N TRP A 95 3.21 -9.20 0.79
CA TRP A 95 4.61 -9.00 1.15
C TRP A 95 4.75 -7.99 2.29
N VAL A 96 4.00 -6.89 2.25
CA VAL A 96 4.02 -5.87 3.30
C VAL A 96 3.57 -6.47 4.63
N LEU A 97 2.46 -7.21 4.65
CA LEU A 97 1.95 -7.84 5.86
C LEU A 97 2.95 -8.84 6.43
N ARG A 98 3.54 -9.68 5.59
CA ARG A 98 4.54 -10.65 6.02
C ARG A 98 5.78 -9.97 6.59
N THR A 99 6.27 -8.97 5.90
CA THR A 99 7.49 -8.25 6.31
C THR A 99 7.27 -7.50 7.62
N ALA A 100 6.15 -6.79 7.75
CA ALA A 100 5.83 -6.01 8.94
C ALA A 100 5.65 -6.90 10.17
N THR A 101 4.93 -8.01 10.04
CA THR A 101 4.69 -8.94 11.15
C THR A 101 5.98 -9.63 11.58
N GLN A 102 6.80 -10.04 10.63
CA GLN A 102 8.09 -10.65 10.94
C GLN A 102 9.03 -9.66 11.66
N GLN A 103 9.02 -8.40 11.22
CA GLN A 103 9.85 -7.36 11.85
C GLN A 103 9.39 -7.10 13.28
N LEU A 104 8.09 -7.01 13.51
CA LEU A 104 7.57 -6.80 14.86
C LEU A 104 7.93 -7.97 15.78
N LYS A 105 7.77 -9.20 15.29
CA LYS A 105 8.13 -10.38 16.05
C LYS A 105 9.63 -10.40 16.38
N ALA A 106 10.48 -10.01 15.44
CA ALA A 106 11.92 -9.92 15.67
C ALA A 106 12.24 -8.89 16.74
N TRP A 107 11.57 -7.75 16.74
CA TRP A 107 11.75 -6.76 17.81
C TRP A 107 11.31 -7.28 19.17
N MET A 108 10.17 -7.97 19.23
CA MET A 108 9.66 -8.54 20.47
C MET A 108 10.60 -9.63 21.01
N ASP A 109 11.21 -10.40 20.12
CA ASP A 109 12.17 -11.43 20.50
C ASP A 109 13.50 -10.85 21.00
N GLN A 110 13.76 -9.57 20.73
CA GLN A 110 14.91 -8.83 21.23
C GLN A 110 14.61 -8.07 22.53
N ASP A 111 13.60 -8.50 23.26
CA ASP A 111 13.17 -7.91 24.54
C ASP A 111 12.68 -6.47 24.43
N MET A 112 12.26 -6.03 23.26
CA MET A 112 11.55 -4.76 23.12
C MET A 112 10.14 -4.87 23.70
N GLU A 113 9.67 -3.79 24.30
CA GLU A 113 8.29 -3.76 24.80
C GLU A 113 7.31 -4.02 23.66
N PRO A 114 6.25 -4.82 23.90
CA PRO A 114 5.26 -5.06 22.88
C PRO A 114 4.64 -3.76 22.39
N MET A 115 4.49 -3.64 21.06
CA MET A 115 3.90 -2.48 20.44
C MET A 115 2.97 -2.95 19.32
N VAL A 116 2.11 -2.07 18.85
CA VAL A 116 1.17 -2.38 17.76
C VAL A 116 1.81 -1.97 16.43
N MET A 117 1.79 -2.88 15.47
CA MET A 117 2.21 -2.58 14.11
C MET A 117 0.98 -2.23 13.27
N ALA A 118 0.94 -1.01 12.75
CA ALA A 118 -0.12 -0.55 11.87
C ALA A 118 0.29 -0.72 10.41
N VAL A 119 -0.57 -1.35 9.63
CA VAL A 119 -0.36 -1.58 8.20
C VAL A 119 -1.53 -0.98 7.42
N ASN A 120 -1.22 -0.18 6.41
CA ASN A 120 -2.24 0.43 5.57
C ASN A 120 -2.73 -0.56 4.52
N LEU A 121 -4.04 -0.66 4.36
CA LEU A 121 -4.69 -1.47 3.33
C LEU A 121 -5.41 -0.59 2.34
N SER A 122 -5.36 -0.98 1.08
CA SER A 122 -6.18 -0.36 0.05
C SER A 122 -7.57 -0.98 0.02
N ALA A 123 -8.50 -0.27 -0.66
CA ALA A 123 -9.85 -0.79 -0.87
C ALA A 123 -9.84 -2.12 -1.63
N VAL A 124 -8.93 -2.26 -2.57
CA VAL A 124 -8.80 -3.49 -3.37
C VAL A 124 -8.47 -4.68 -2.48
N GLN A 125 -7.51 -4.50 -1.56
CA GLN A 125 -7.14 -5.55 -0.62
C GLN A 125 -8.29 -5.88 0.33
N PHE A 126 -8.94 -4.84 0.85
CA PHE A 126 -10.02 -5.01 1.82
C PHE A 126 -11.22 -5.75 1.24
N ARG A 127 -11.51 -5.55 -0.05
CA ARG A 127 -12.62 -6.23 -0.73
C ARG A 127 -12.28 -7.66 -1.16
N HIS A 128 -11.02 -8.06 -1.07
CA HIS A 128 -10.61 -9.39 -1.48
C HIS A 128 -11.10 -10.43 -0.46
N ALA A 129 -11.83 -11.44 -0.94
CA ALA A 129 -12.51 -12.41 -0.09
C ALA A 129 -11.56 -13.23 0.79
N HIS A 130 -10.33 -13.42 0.35
CA HIS A 130 -9.35 -14.23 1.07
C HIS A 130 -8.47 -13.44 2.05
N LEU A 131 -8.71 -12.13 2.19
CA LEU A 131 -7.89 -11.31 3.09
C LEU A 131 -7.91 -11.82 4.55
N PRO A 132 -9.07 -12.15 5.15
CA PRO A 132 -9.07 -12.63 6.54
C PRO A 132 -8.24 -13.90 6.72
N ASP A 133 -8.35 -14.84 5.78
CA ASP A 133 -7.58 -16.09 5.85
C ASP A 133 -6.09 -15.84 5.70
N LEU A 134 -5.72 -14.93 4.80
CA LEU A 134 -4.34 -14.55 4.58
C LEU A 134 -3.73 -13.91 5.83
N VAL A 135 -4.45 -12.99 6.46
CA VAL A 135 -3.99 -12.34 7.68
C VAL A 135 -3.81 -13.36 8.81
N THR A 136 -4.77 -14.25 8.97
CA THR A 136 -4.69 -15.33 9.96
C THR A 136 -3.46 -16.19 9.72
N GLN A 137 -3.24 -16.60 8.49
CA GLN A 137 -2.09 -17.42 8.12
C GLN A 137 -0.76 -16.71 8.40
N ILE A 138 -0.66 -15.43 8.04
CA ILE A 138 0.55 -14.63 8.25
C ILE A 138 0.85 -14.50 9.74
N LEU A 139 -0.16 -14.24 10.56
CA LEU A 139 0.01 -14.14 12.01
C LEU A 139 0.45 -15.46 12.64
N GLU A 140 -0.10 -16.58 12.18
CA GLU A 140 0.28 -17.90 12.65
C GLU A 140 1.72 -18.24 12.26
N GLU A 141 2.11 -17.95 11.03
CA GLU A 141 3.47 -18.20 10.56
C GLU A 141 4.50 -17.36 11.31
N ALA A 142 4.17 -16.12 11.62
CA ALA A 142 5.05 -15.22 12.36
C ALA A 142 5.00 -15.48 13.87
N LYS A 143 4.05 -16.29 14.34
CA LYS A 143 3.80 -16.52 15.77
C LYS A 143 3.54 -15.20 16.51
N LEU A 144 2.81 -14.31 15.87
CA LEU A 144 2.46 -13.01 16.42
C LEU A 144 1.01 -13.00 16.86
N PRO A 145 0.72 -12.64 18.14
CA PRO A 145 -0.67 -12.51 18.58
C PRO A 145 -1.41 -11.41 17.80
N PRO A 146 -2.68 -11.64 17.43
CA PRO A 146 -3.42 -10.69 16.58
C PRO A 146 -3.56 -9.28 17.15
N GLN A 147 -3.55 -9.13 18.47
CA GLN A 147 -3.70 -7.82 19.10
C GLN A 147 -2.55 -6.85 18.79
N TYR A 148 -1.44 -7.35 18.26
CA TYR A 148 -0.30 -6.51 17.90
C TYR A 148 -0.29 -6.05 16.44
N LEU A 149 -1.29 -6.46 15.66
CA LEU A 149 -1.45 -6.00 14.28
C LEU A 149 -2.71 -5.17 14.13
N GLU A 150 -2.55 -3.97 13.59
CA GLU A 150 -3.66 -3.08 13.25
C GLU A 150 -3.69 -2.86 11.74
N LEU A 151 -4.86 -3.03 11.14
CA LEU A 151 -5.04 -2.79 9.72
C LEU A 151 -5.82 -1.49 9.54
N GLU A 152 -5.22 -0.54 8.84
CA GLU A 152 -5.80 0.78 8.62
C GLU A 152 -6.27 0.92 7.18
N LEU A 153 -7.48 1.43 6.99
CA LEU A 153 -8.00 1.76 5.67
C LEU A 153 -7.56 3.16 5.29
N THR A 154 -7.07 3.32 4.07
CA THR A 154 -6.67 4.63 3.59
C THR A 154 -7.88 5.53 3.34
N GLU A 155 -7.67 6.84 3.40
CA GLU A 155 -8.74 7.83 3.19
C GLU A 155 -9.43 7.66 1.84
N GLY A 156 -8.73 7.25 0.81
CA GLY A 156 -9.30 6.96 -0.50
C GLY A 156 -10.39 5.90 -0.45
N VAL A 157 -10.26 4.91 0.44
CA VAL A 157 -11.28 3.86 0.65
C VAL A 157 -12.54 4.45 1.26
N ALA A 158 -12.37 5.31 2.26
CA ALA A 158 -13.50 5.96 2.93
C ALA A 158 -14.31 6.82 1.96
N MET A 159 -13.62 7.50 1.04
CA MET A 159 -14.28 8.31 0.00
C MET A 159 -15.09 7.44 -0.96
N ASP A 160 -14.56 6.29 -1.35
CA ASP A 160 -15.28 5.37 -2.23
C ASP A 160 -16.51 4.79 -1.57
N MET A 161 -16.43 4.47 -0.30
CA MET A 161 -17.58 3.98 0.46
C MET A 161 -18.69 5.03 0.57
N THR A 162 -18.31 6.29 0.67
CA THR A 162 -19.27 7.40 0.71
C THR A 162 -20.00 7.57 -0.62
N LYS A 163 -19.31 7.33 -1.73
CA LYS A 163 -19.90 7.40 -3.06
C LYS A 163 -20.91 6.28 -3.34
N LEU A 164 -20.77 5.16 -2.65
CA LEU A 164 -21.69 4.03 -2.79
C LEU A 164 -23.02 4.25 -2.08
N HIS A 165 -23.13 5.29 -1.28
CA HIS A 165 -24.33 5.61 -0.51
C HIS A 165 -25.12 6.79 -1.10
N CYS A 166 -24.67 7.33 -2.22
CA CYS A 166 -25.42 8.34 -3.01
C CYS A 166 -26.14 7.69 -4.23
#